data_55cf6d16e3ac7a1b9ab6efa58541ec38
#
_entry.id   55cf6d16e3ac7a1b9ab6efa58541ec38
#
_cell.length_a   1.000
_cell.length_b   1.000
_cell.length_c   1.000
_cell.angle_alpha   90.00
_cell.angle_beta   90.00
_cell.angle_gamma   90.00
#
_symmetry.space_group_name_H-M   'P 1'
#
loop_
_entity.id
_entity.type
_entity.pdbx_description
1 polymer ?
#
loop_
_entity_poly.entity_id
_entity_poly.type
_entity_poly.pdbx_seq_one_letter_code
_entity_poly.pdbx_strand_id
1 'polypeptide(L)'
;MVAASVSLESLCVNSIRMLAVDAVNKSNSGHPGLPMGCAPMGYALWHNILNHNPNNPKWFNRDRFVLSAGHGCMLLYSLLHLTGYKSVSIEDIKEFRQWGSKTPGHPETFETEGVEVTAGPLGAGISNAVGLAIAEAHLAAKFNKKDCEIVDHYTYVIMGDGCNQEGIASEACSLAGHLKLGKLIALYDDNQITIDGRTDVSFTEDVLKRYEAYGWHVQHLS
;
A
#
# COMPACT_ATOMS: atom_id res chain seq x y z
N MET A 1 13.29 -32.40 -21.43
CA MET A 1 13.16 -30.96 -21.14
C MET A 1 13.21 -30.81 -19.62
N VAL A 2 14.28 -30.23 -19.07
CA VAL A 2 14.34 -29.91 -17.64
C VAL A 2 13.44 -28.69 -17.45
N ALA A 3 12.37 -28.85 -16.66
CA ALA A 3 11.55 -27.71 -16.29
C ALA A 3 12.42 -26.70 -15.58
N ALA A 4 12.49 -25.48 -16.09
CA ALA A 4 13.21 -24.39 -15.42
C ALA A 4 12.63 -24.28 -13.99
N SER A 5 13.48 -24.34 -12.97
CA SER A 5 13.03 -24.19 -11.58
C SER A 5 12.49 -22.78 -11.42
N VAL A 6 11.21 -22.66 -11.05
CA VAL A 6 10.60 -21.37 -10.71
C VAL A 6 11.33 -20.81 -9.49
N SER A 7 11.80 -19.56 -9.57
CA SER A 7 12.47 -18.93 -8.43
C SER A 7 11.48 -18.77 -7.25
N LEU A 8 12.00 -18.71 -6.03
CA LEU A 8 11.18 -18.48 -4.83
C LEU A 8 10.43 -17.14 -4.94
N GLU A 9 11.09 -16.11 -5.44
CA GLU A 9 10.49 -14.81 -5.70
C GLU A 9 9.28 -14.92 -6.63
N SER A 10 9.45 -15.58 -7.79
CA SER A 10 8.36 -15.81 -8.73
C SER A 10 7.21 -16.59 -8.10
N LEU A 11 7.51 -17.56 -7.25
CA LEU A 11 6.49 -18.33 -6.53
C LEU A 11 5.71 -17.42 -5.57
N CYS A 12 6.40 -16.60 -4.78
CA CYS A 12 5.77 -15.68 -3.84
C CYS A 12 4.89 -14.64 -4.55
N VAL A 13 5.41 -14.02 -5.61
CA VAL A 13 4.66 -13.04 -6.43
C VAL A 13 3.41 -13.69 -7.03
N ASN A 14 3.55 -14.90 -7.58
CA ASN A 14 2.40 -15.59 -8.16
C ASN A 14 1.40 -16.05 -7.08
N SER A 15 1.85 -16.40 -5.87
CA SER A 15 0.95 -16.70 -4.75
C SER A 15 0.08 -15.49 -4.39
N ILE A 16 0.67 -14.28 -4.31
CA ILE A 16 -0.09 -13.04 -4.10
C ILE A 16 -1.15 -12.85 -5.20
N ARG A 17 -0.74 -13.02 -6.46
CA ARG A 17 -1.64 -12.88 -7.62
C ARG A 17 -2.80 -13.86 -7.56
N MET A 18 -2.51 -15.14 -7.33
CA MET A 18 -3.53 -16.18 -7.36
C MET A 18 -4.48 -16.11 -6.18
N LEU A 19 -4.02 -15.75 -4.98
CA LEU A 19 -4.91 -15.48 -3.84
C LEU A 19 -5.92 -14.38 -4.17
N ALA A 20 -5.47 -13.31 -4.84
CA ALA A 20 -6.36 -12.22 -5.26
C ALA A 20 -7.37 -12.68 -6.32
N VAL A 21 -6.92 -13.42 -7.34
CA VAL A 21 -7.79 -13.95 -8.40
C VAL A 21 -8.84 -14.89 -7.82
N ASP A 22 -8.44 -15.84 -6.98
CA ASP A 22 -9.33 -16.81 -6.38
C ASP A 22 -10.39 -16.17 -5.47
N ALA A 23 -9.97 -15.19 -4.64
CA ALA A 23 -10.88 -14.47 -3.76
C ALA A 23 -11.91 -13.64 -4.54
N VAL A 24 -11.47 -12.91 -5.57
CA VAL A 24 -12.35 -12.11 -6.43
C VAL A 24 -13.32 -13.01 -7.21
N ASN A 25 -12.84 -14.12 -7.76
CA ASN A 25 -13.70 -15.08 -8.47
C ASN A 25 -14.73 -15.71 -7.53
N LYS A 26 -14.32 -16.12 -6.33
CA LYS A 26 -15.25 -16.72 -5.35
C LYS A 26 -16.32 -15.74 -4.92
N SER A 27 -15.96 -14.49 -4.63
CA SER A 27 -16.91 -13.46 -4.21
C SER A 27 -17.77 -12.92 -5.37
N ASN A 28 -17.39 -13.23 -6.61
CA ASN A 28 -17.97 -12.65 -7.84
C ASN A 28 -17.99 -11.09 -7.78
N SER A 29 -17.01 -10.50 -7.10
CA SER A 29 -16.92 -9.07 -6.88
C SER A 29 -15.50 -8.70 -6.46
N GLY A 30 -14.96 -7.57 -6.93
CA GLY A 30 -13.66 -7.07 -6.54
C GLY A 30 -12.83 -6.57 -7.70
N HIS A 31 -11.58 -6.20 -7.39
CA HIS A 31 -10.65 -5.59 -8.32
C HIS A 31 -9.35 -6.40 -8.38
N PRO A 32 -9.17 -7.28 -9.37
CA PRO A 32 -7.97 -8.11 -9.46
C PRO A 32 -6.77 -7.39 -10.08
N GLY A 33 -6.99 -6.30 -10.82
CA GLY A 33 -5.95 -5.65 -11.62
C GLY A 33 -4.76 -5.15 -10.79
N LEU A 34 -5.01 -4.34 -9.78
CA LEU A 34 -3.95 -3.80 -8.92
C LEU A 34 -3.18 -4.90 -8.16
N PRO A 35 -3.83 -5.88 -7.50
CA PRO A 35 -3.11 -6.99 -6.88
C PRO A 35 -2.21 -7.76 -7.83
N MET A 36 -2.62 -7.94 -9.07
CA MET A 36 -1.83 -8.64 -10.09
C MET A 36 -0.64 -7.80 -10.57
N GLY A 37 -0.84 -6.52 -10.83
CA GLY A 37 0.20 -5.59 -11.29
C GLY A 37 1.22 -5.29 -10.20
N CYS A 38 0.74 -4.96 -9.00
CA CYS A 38 1.58 -4.55 -7.87
C CYS A 38 2.14 -5.72 -7.02
N ALA A 39 1.85 -6.99 -7.37
CA ALA A 39 2.39 -8.13 -6.60
C ALA A 39 3.92 -8.12 -6.47
N PRO A 40 4.72 -7.84 -7.52
CA PRO A 40 6.17 -7.72 -7.39
C PRO A 40 6.60 -6.59 -6.45
N MET A 41 5.94 -5.42 -6.57
CA MET A 41 6.19 -4.25 -5.72
C MET A 41 5.86 -4.56 -4.25
N GLY A 42 4.71 -5.19 -4.00
CA GLY A 42 4.29 -5.63 -2.66
C GLY A 42 5.28 -6.65 -2.08
N TYR A 43 5.68 -7.65 -2.86
CA TYR A 43 6.68 -8.63 -2.43
C TYR A 43 8.01 -7.97 -2.07
N ALA A 44 8.56 -7.14 -2.97
CA ALA A 44 9.84 -6.49 -2.74
C ALA A 44 9.83 -5.61 -1.47
N LEU A 45 8.75 -4.85 -1.27
CA LEU A 45 8.59 -4.01 -0.09
C LEU A 45 8.48 -4.85 1.20
N TRP A 46 7.53 -5.80 1.25
CA TRP A 46 7.23 -6.53 2.48
C TRP A 46 8.26 -7.58 2.86
N HIS A 47 8.96 -8.16 1.86
CA HIS A 47 9.98 -9.16 2.12
C HIS A 47 11.36 -8.58 2.43
N ASN A 48 11.75 -7.47 1.75
CA ASN A 48 13.13 -6.97 1.80
C ASN A 48 13.31 -5.68 2.61
N ILE A 49 12.24 -4.89 2.80
CA ILE A 49 12.38 -3.49 3.25
C ILE A 49 11.57 -3.20 4.51
N LEU A 50 10.29 -3.55 4.51
CA LEU A 50 9.33 -3.17 5.54
C LEU A 50 9.68 -3.78 6.91
N ASN A 51 9.91 -2.94 7.92
CA ASN A 51 10.09 -3.38 9.29
C ASN A 51 8.74 -3.59 9.96
N HIS A 52 8.32 -4.84 10.04
CA HIS A 52 7.06 -5.23 10.65
C HIS A 52 7.20 -6.49 11.50
N ASN A 53 6.24 -6.74 12.40
CA ASN A 53 6.23 -7.94 13.22
C ASN A 53 4.82 -8.54 13.28
N PRO A 54 4.54 -9.63 12.55
CA PRO A 54 3.21 -10.25 12.54
C PRO A 54 2.79 -10.82 13.90
N ASN A 55 3.74 -11.11 14.81
CA ASN A 55 3.45 -11.53 16.19
C ASN A 55 3.19 -10.35 17.14
N ASN A 56 3.54 -9.14 16.74
CA ASN A 56 3.26 -7.90 17.46
C ASN A 56 2.85 -6.78 16.48
N PRO A 57 1.68 -6.90 15.85
CA PRO A 57 1.23 -5.96 14.81
C PRO A 57 1.01 -4.54 15.33
N LYS A 58 1.01 -4.36 16.66
CA LYS A 58 0.89 -3.05 17.31
C LYS A 58 2.23 -2.49 17.80
N TRP A 59 3.35 -3.11 17.44
CA TRP A 59 4.67 -2.57 17.75
C TRP A 59 4.76 -1.10 17.32
N PHE A 60 5.03 -0.20 18.25
CA PHE A 60 4.86 1.24 18.02
C PHE A 60 5.84 1.79 16.97
N ASN A 61 7.06 1.24 16.86
CA ASN A 61 8.09 1.68 15.89
C ASN A 61 8.12 0.81 14.61
N ARG A 62 7.04 0.06 14.31
CA ARG A 62 6.90 -0.62 13.02
C ARG A 62 6.74 0.39 11.89
N ASP A 63 7.19 0.06 10.71
CA ASP A 63 6.86 0.83 9.52
C ASP A 63 5.35 0.80 9.25
N ARG A 64 4.84 1.83 8.62
CA ARG A 64 3.44 1.96 8.25
C ARG A 64 3.29 1.64 6.77
N PHE A 65 2.41 0.71 6.45
CA PHE A 65 2.03 0.43 5.08
C PHE A 65 0.62 0.89 4.81
N VAL A 66 0.43 1.72 3.79
CA VAL A 66 -0.87 2.25 3.37
C VAL A 66 -1.16 1.83 1.93
N LEU A 67 -2.29 1.21 1.71
CA LEU A 67 -2.80 0.97 0.37
C LEU A 67 -3.80 2.07 0.02
N SER A 68 -3.32 3.15 -0.63
CA SER A 68 -4.17 4.29 -1.02
C SER A 68 -5.17 3.90 -2.10
N ALA A 69 -4.77 3.04 -3.02
CA ALA A 69 -5.68 2.40 -3.98
C ALA A 69 -6.45 1.25 -3.29
N GLY A 70 -7.30 1.59 -2.33
CA GLY A 70 -7.96 0.66 -1.42
C GLY A 70 -8.81 -0.42 -2.10
N HIS A 71 -9.25 -0.19 -3.34
CA HIS A 71 -9.95 -1.18 -4.15
C HIS A 71 -9.09 -2.44 -4.41
N GLY A 72 -7.76 -2.30 -4.43
CA GLY A 72 -6.82 -3.42 -4.55
C GLY A 72 -6.52 -4.16 -3.24
N CYS A 73 -7.42 -4.12 -2.26
CA CYS A 73 -7.24 -4.65 -0.90
C CYS A 73 -6.76 -6.10 -0.83
N MET A 74 -7.05 -6.92 -1.84
CA MET A 74 -6.54 -8.29 -1.90
C MET A 74 -5.01 -8.36 -1.98
N LEU A 75 -4.32 -7.32 -2.47
CA LEU A 75 -2.87 -7.22 -2.34
C LEU A 75 -2.46 -7.22 -0.87
N LEU A 76 -3.06 -6.33 -0.08
CA LEU A 76 -2.77 -6.20 1.35
C LEU A 76 -3.15 -7.45 2.13
N TYR A 77 -4.33 -8.02 1.90
CA TYR A 77 -4.75 -9.24 2.60
C TYR A 77 -3.86 -10.44 2.27
N SER A 78 -3.44 -10.58 1.01
CA SER A 78 -2.48 -11.61 0.61
C SER A 78 -1.12 -11.43 1.29
N LEU A 79 -0.62 -10.19 1.39
CA LEU A 79 0.63 -9.88 2.08
C LEU A 79 0.54 -10.15 3.58
N LEU A 80 -0.54 -9.73 4.25
CA LEU A 80 -0.78 -10.03 5.67
C LEU A 80 -0.81 -11.55 5.92
N HIS A 81 -1.54 -12.30 5.08
CA HIS A 81 -1.61 -13.75 5.19
C HIS A 81 -0.25 -14.42 5.01
N LEU A 82 0.45 -14.12 3.92
CA LEU A 82 1.71 -14.77 3.56
C LEU A 82 2.86 -14.40 4.50
N THR A 83 2.81 -13.25 5.14
CA THR A 83 3.81 -12.82 6.14
C THR A 83 3.49 -13.26 7.56
N GLY A 84 2.36 -13.94 7.77
CA GLY A 84 2.04 -14.63 9.03
C GLY A 84 1.24 -13.83 10.05
N TYR A 85 0.54 -12.76 9.62
CA TYR A 85 -0.42 -12.10 10.49
C TYR A 85 -1.60 -13.02 10.79
N LYS A 86 -1.92 -13.19 12.06
CA LYS A 86 -3.01 -14.07 12.52
C LYS A 86 -4.40 -13.53 12.20
N SER A 87 -4.48 -12.24 11.87
CA SER A 87 -5.73 -11.55 11.54
C SER A 87 -6.31 -11.99 10.19
N VAL A 88 -5.47 -12.51 9.28
CA VAL A 88 -5.90 -12.92 7.93
C VAL A 88 -5.48 -14.36 7.67
N SER A 89 -6.36 -15.30 7.97
CA SER A 89 -6.21 -16.71 7.62
C SER A 89 -6.64 -16.97 6.16
N ILE A 90 -6.35 -18.17 5.67
CA ILE A 90 -6.86 -18.59 4.34
C ILE A 90 -8.40 -18.64 4.33
N GLU A 91 -9.02 -18.96 5.45
CA GLU A 91 -10.49 -18.98 5.55
C GLU A 91 -11.06 -17.56 5.51
N ASP A 92 -10.39 -16.57 6.12
CA ASP A 92 -10.77 -15.16 6.01
C ASP A 92 -10.67 -14.65 4.55
N ILE A 93 -9.64 -15.09 3.80
CA ILE A 93 -9.50 -14.78 2.36
C ILE A 93 -10.65 -15.39 1.54
N LYS A 94 -11.07 -16.61 1.87
CA LYS A 94 -12.22 -17.26 1.21
C LYS A 94 -13.55 -16.53 1.46
N GLU A 95 -13.64 -15.77 2.53
CA GLU A 95 -14.81 -14.94 2.86
C GLU A 95 -14.66 -13.48 2.41
N PHE A 96 -13.78 -13.21 1.44
CA PHE A 96 -13.58 -11.87 0.88
C PHE A 96 -14.89 -11.23 0.44
N ARG A 97 -15.15 -10.00 0.89
CA ARG A 97 -16.36 -9.20 0.62
C ARG A 97 -17.66 -9.82 1.13
N GLN A 98 -17.61 -10.83 2.00
CA GLN A 98 -18.81 -11.32 2.64
C GLN A 98 -19.15 -10.48 3.85
N TRP A 99 -20.44 -10.41 4.19
CA TRP A 99 -20.91 -9.67 5.36
C TRP A 99 -20.26 -10.19 6.65
N GLY A 100 -19.68 -9.26 7.43
CA GLY A 100 -18.99 -9.59 8.69
C GLY A 100 -17.64 -10.27 8.55
N SER A 101 -17.09 -10.36 7.32
CA SER A 101 -15.74 -10.92 7.12
C SER A 101 -14.65 -9.95 7.56
N LYS A 102 -13.48 -10.50 7.93
CA LYS A 102 -12.27 -9.72 8.22
C LYS A 102 -11.55 -9.21 6.97
N THR A 103 -12.06 -9.53 5.79
CA THR A 103 -11.52 -9.11 4.49
C THR A 103 -12.55 -8.35 3.69
N PRO A 104 -12.99 -7.16 4.19
CA PRO A 104 -13.95 -6.32 3.50
C PRO A 104 -13.43 -5.84 2.14
N GLY A 105 -14.31 -5.26 1.32
CA GLY A 105 -14.00 -4.83 -0.04
C GLY A 105 -13.00 -3.69 -0.16
N HIS A 106 -12.69 -3.03 0.94
CA HIS A 106 -11.63 -2.03 1.11
C HIS A 106 -10.99 -2.22 2.49
N PRO A 107 -9.72 -1.86 2.69
CA PRO A 107 -9.08 -2.02 3.99
C PRO A 107 -9.75 -1.18 5.08
N GLU A 108 -10.02 -1.81 6.23
CA GLU A 108 -10.63 -1.14 7.39
C GLU A 108 -9.84 -1.48 8.66
N THR A 109 -9.37 -0.44 9.38
CA THR A 109 -8.46 -0.57 10.53
C THR A 109 -9.09 -1.31 11.72
N PHE A 110 -10.39 -1.23 11.87
CA PHE A 110 -11.12 -1.85 12.98
C PHE A 110 -11.57 -3.29 12.66
N GLU A 111 -11.58 -3.69 11.38
CA GLU A 111 -11.94 -5.04 10.97
C GLU A 111 -10.72 -5.96 10.86
N THR A 112 -9.60 -5.43 10.35
CA THR A 112 -8.42 -6.25 10.02
C THR A 112 -7.19 -5.73 10.75
N GLU A 113 -6.72 -6.43 11.76
CA GLU A 113 -5.45 -6.10 12.42
C GLU A 113 -4.27 -6.19 11.42
N GLY A 114 -3.42 -5.18 11.40
CA GLY A 114 -2.35 -5.02 10.41
C GLY A 114 -2.69 -4.01 9.31
N VAL A 115 -3.95 -3.61 9.18
CA VAL A 115 -4.37 -2.48 8.34
C VAL A 115 -4.13 -1.18 9.12
N GLU A 116 -3.32 -0.29 8.57
CA GLU A 116 -2.94 0.99 9.22
C GLU A 116 -3.97 2.10 8.98
N VAL A 117 -4.62 2.09 7.83
CA VAL A 117 -5.54 3.14 7.39
C VAL A 117 -6.76 2.53 6.73
N THR A 118 -7.93 2.97 7.14
CA THR A 118 -9.17 2.71 6.39
C THR A 118 -9.11 3.50 5.09
N ALA A 119 -9.13 2.80 3.97
CA ALA A 119 -9.02 3.37 2.63
C ALA A 119 -10.09 2.79 1.71
N GLY A 120 -10.66 3.65 0.89
CA GLY A 120 -11.69 3.31 -0.10
C GLY A 120 -11.86 4.48 -1.04
N PRO A 121 -12.23 5.67 -0.54
CA PRO A 121 -12.19 6.88 -1.34
C PRO A 121 -10.75 7.15 -1.82
N LEU A 122 -10.58 7.31 -3.14
CA LEU A 122 -9.29 7.60 -3.76
C LEU A 122 -8.69 8.90 -3.20
N GLY A 123 -7.37 8.97 -3.08
CA GLY A 123 -6.68 10.11 -2.49
C GLY A 123 -6.64 10.13 -0.95
N ALA A 124 -7.61 9.50 -0.27
CA ALA A 124 -7.64 9.47 1.19
C ALA A 124 -6.43 8.73 1.80
N GLY A 125 -6.02 7.62 1.20
CA GLY A 125 -4.90 6.81 1.71
C GLY A 125 -3.58 7.56 1.70
N ILE A 126 -3.20 8.17 0.59
CA ILE A 126 -1.96 8.98 0.52
C ILE A 126 -2.02 10.15 1.48
N SER A 127 -3.17 10.80 1.64
CA SER A 127 -3.33 11.91 2.58
C SER A 127 -3.17 11.46 4.03
N ASN A 128 -3.70 10.28 4.39
CA ASN A 128 -3.44 9.67 5.70
C ASN A 128 -1.96 9.29 5.89
N ALA A 129 -1.30 8.79 4.83
CA ALA A 129 0.13 8.48 4.88
C ALA A 129 0.98 9.74 5.17
N VAL A 130 0.62 10.88 4.58
CA VAL A 130 1.23 12.18 4.95
C VAL A 130 1.02 12.48 6.43
N GLY A 131 -0.20 12.28 6.95
CA GLY A 131 -0.49 12.46 8.39
C GLY A 131 0.34 11.54 9.28
N LEU A 132 0.53 10.28 8.91
CA LEU A 132 1.40 9.32 9.64
C LEU A 132 2.87 9.77 9.63
N ALA A 133 3.36 10.26 8.50
CA ALA A 133 4.73 10.77 8.39
C ALA A 133 4.93 12.06 9.21
N ILE A 134 3.94 12.95 9.27
CA ILE A 134 3.96 14.11 10.16
C ILE A 134 4.02 13.65 11.63
N ALA A 135 3.23 12.65 11.99
CA ALA A 135 3.19 12.12 13.36
C ALA A 135 4.55 11.51 13.74
N GLU A 136 5.16 10.73 12.84
CA GLU A 136 6.52 10.19 13.05
C GLU A 136 7.52 11.31 13.30
N ALA A 137 7.61 12.30 12.41
CA ALA A 137 8.55 13.41 12.52
C ALA A 137 8.35 14.21 13.82
N HIS A 138 7.10 14.46 14.21
CA HIS A 138 6.77 15.12 15.47
C HIS A 138 7.20 14.30 16.68
N LEU A 139 6.90 13.02 16.72
CA LEU A 139 7.25 12.14 17.83
C LEU A 139 8.76 11.94 17.93
N ALA A 140 9.45 11.78 16.80
CA ALA A 140 10.90 11.70 16.74
C ALA A 140 11.56 12.96 17.33
N ALA A 141 11.11 14.14 16.90
CA ALA A 141 11.61 15.42 17.42
C ALA A 141 11.36 15.59 18.93
N LYS A 142 10.26 15.04 19.44
CA LYS A 142 9.87 15.14 20.86
C LYS A 142 10.62 14.15 21.76
N PHE A 143 10.81 12.91 21.30
CA PHE A 143 11.24 11.81 22.16
C PHE A 143 12.64 11.27 21.87
N ASN A 144 13.14 11.38 20.64
CA ASN A 144 14.49 10.94 20.32
C ASN A 144 15.55 11.83 20.97
N LYS A 145 16.67 11.23 21.35
CA LYS A 145 17.83 11.89 21.89
C LYS A 145 19.07 11.45 21.13
N LYS A 146 20.17 12.20 21.31
CA LYS A 146 21.43 11.96 20.60
C LYS A 146 21.90 10.50 20.62
N ASP A 147 21.67 9.79 21.71
CA ASP A 147 22.16 8.43 21.91
C ASP A 147 21.00 7.40 22.05
N CYS A 148 19.76 7.81 21.71
CA CYS A 148 18.59 6.95 21.86
C CYS A 148 17.48 7.37 20.88
N GLU A 149 17.39 6.67 19.76
CA GLU A 149 16.31 6.82 18.78
C GLU A 149 15.22 5.77 19.05
N ILE A 150 14.07 6.23 19.52
CA ILE A 150 12.93 5.36 19.85
C ILE A 150 11.80 5.44 18.81
N VAL A 151 11.78 6.48 17.98
CA VAL A 151 10.83 6.70 16.90
C VAL A 151 11.62 6.89 15.62
N ASP A 152 11.60 5.89 14.74
CA ASP A 152 12.40 5.88 13.50
C ASP A 152 11.76 4.97 12.45
N HIS A 153 10.45 5.07 12.26
CA HIS A 153 9.75 4.26 11.28
C HIS A 153 9.44 5.03 9.99
N TYR A 154 9.39 4.30 8.90
CA TYR A 154 8.97 4.80 7.59
C TYR A 154 7.46 4.65 7.39
N THR A 155 6.92 5.44 6.48
CA THR A 155 5.57 5.26 5.95
C THR A 155 5.67 4.98 4.45
N TYR A 156 5.19 3.81 4.05
CA TYR A 156 5.13 3.38 2.66
C TYR A 156 3.69 3.41 2.17
N VAL A 157 3.47 3.90 0.97
CA VAL A 157 2.13 3.96 0.38
C VAL A 157 2.15 3.49 -1.06
N ILE A 158 1.21 2.62 -1.44
CA ILE A 158 0.94 2.28 -2.85
C ILE A 158 -0.29 3.04 -3.29
N MET A 159 -0.17 3.74 -4.42
CA MET A 159 -1.24 4.55 -5.01
C MET A 159 -1.24 4.40 -6.54
N GLY A 160 -2.37 4.67 -7.16
CA GLY A 160 -2.52 4.63 -8.62
C GLY A 160 -2.98 5.97 -9.19
N ASP A 161 -3.25 5.98 -10.51
CA ASP A 161 -3.70 7.15 -11.26
C ASP A 161 -4.91 7.84 -10.62
N GLY A 162 -5.91 7.06 -10.22
CA GLY A 162 -7.13 7.60 -9.60
C GLY A 162 -6.87 8.35 -8.29
N CYS A 163 -5.86 7.94 -7.50
CA CYS A 163 -5.48 8.69 -6.31
C CYS A 163 -4.91 10.06 -6.65
N ASN A 164 -4.14 10.16 -7.74
CA ASN A 164 -3.52 11.40 -8.20
C ASN A 164 -4.52 12.39 -8.84
N GLN A 165 -5.69 11.91 -9.24
CA GLN A 165 -6.77 12.75 -9.77
C GLN A 165 -7.57 13.46 -8.68
N GLU A 166 -7.45 13.03 -7.43
CA GLU A 166 -8.15 13.62 -6.29
C GLU A 166 -7.43 14.89 -5.78
N GLY A 167 -8.19 15.97 -5.55
CA GLY A 167 -7.64 17.25 -5.08
C GLY A 167 -6.91 17.13 -3.76
N ILE A 168 -7.43 16.33 -2.82
CA ILE A 168 -6.80 16.13 -1.51
C ILE A 168 -5.41 15.50 -1.61
N ALA A 169 -5.16 14.63 -2.60
CA ALA A 169 -3.84 14.06 -2.82
C ALA A 169 -2.82 15.16 -3.18
N SER A 170 -3.21 16.08 -4.06
CA SER A 170 -2.36 17.22 -4.44
C SER A 170 -2.03 18.12 -3.25
N GLU A 171 -3.03 18.47 -2.44
CA GLU A 171 -2.85 19.30 -1.24
C GLU A 171 -1.93 18.62 -0.22
N ALA A 172 -2.20 17.36 0.10
CA ALA A 172 -1.43 16.60 1.07
C ALA A 172 0.03 16.37 0.61
N CYS A 173 0.25 16.00 -0.65
CA CYS A 173 1.59 15.74 -1.18
C CYS A 173 2.42 17.03 -1.32
N SER A 174 1.78 18.16 -1.65
CA SER A 174 2.42 19.48 -1.62
C SER A 174 2.88 19.84 -0.20
N LEU A 175 2.03 19.61 0.81
CA LEU A 175 2.38 19.82 2.21
C LEU A 175 3.53 18.90 2.64
N ALA A 176 3.52 17.64 2.24
CA ALA A 176 4.59 16.68 2.56
C ALA A 176 5.95 17.14 2.03
N GLY A 177 5.98 17.63 0.77
CA GLY A 177 7.18 18.22 0.18
C GLY A 177 7.66 19.47 0.94
N HIS A 178 6.73 20.38 1.27
CA HIS A 178 7.04 21.57 2.08
C HIS A 178 7.66 21.22 3.44
N LEU A 179 7.11 20.22 4.12
CA LEU A 179 7.59 19.74 5.42
C LEU A 179 8.82 18.83 5.32
N LYS A 180 9.26 18.49 4.11
CA LYS A 180 10.41 17.61 3.83
C LYS A 180 10.32 16.27 4.55
N LEU A 181 9.18 15.60 4.43
CA LEU A 181 8.90 14.31 5.09
C LEU A 181 9.66 13.18 4.40
N GLY A 182 10.97 13.09 4.61
CA GLY A 182 11.87 12.17 3.92
C GLY A 182 11.66 10.69 4.23
N LYS A 183 10.87 10.34 5.26
CA LYS A 183 10.48 8.96 5.58
C LYS A 183 9.13 8.55 4.99
N LEU A 184 8.50 9.39 4.18
CA LEU A 184 7.33 9.04 3.39
C LEU A 184 7.76 8.58 2.00
N ILE A 185 7.51 7.32 1.69
CA ILE A 185 7.86 6.69 0.42
C ILE A 185 6.58 6.32 -0.33
N ALA A 186 6.32 6.98 -1.44
CA ALA A 186 5.18 6.69 -2.30
C ALA A 186 5.60 5.85 -3.51
N LEU A 187 4.92 4.74 -3.69
CA LEU A 187 5.05 3.84 -4.83
C LEU A 187 3.83 4.06 -5.73
N TYR A 188 4.06 4.61 -6.91
CA TYR A 188 3.01 4.95 -7.86
C TYR A 188 2.90 3.88 -8.94
N ASP A 189 1.73 3.25 -9.04
CA ASP A 189 1.36 2.33 -10.12
C ASP A 189 0.89 3.15 -11.32
N ASP A 190 1.83 3.51 -12.19
CA ASP A 190 1.62 4.28 -13.44
C ASP A 190 1.20 3.33 -14.56
N ASN A 191 0.00 2.79 -14.47
CA ASN A 191 -0.52 1.84 -15.45
C ASN A 191 -1.44 2.47 -16.51
N GLN A 192 -1.71 3.76 -16.40
CA GLN A 192 -2.51 4.57 -17.35
C GLN A 192 -3.91 4.03 -17.60
N ILE A 193 -4.52 3.37 -16.60
CA ILE A 193 -5.86 2.82 -16.73
C ILE A 193 -6.72 3.15 -15.51
N THR A 194 -8.00 3.36 -15.75
CA THR A 194 -9.06 3.45 -14.75
C THR A 194 -10.10 2.35 -14.99
N ILE A 195 -11.15 2.30 -14.19
CA ILE A 195 -12.22 1.28 -14.32
C ILE A 195 -12.76 1.22 -15.75
N ASP A 196 -13.03 2.37 -16.36
CA ASP A 196 -13.74 2.47 -17.64
C ASP A 196 -12.80 2.60 -18.85
N GLY A 197 -11.50 2.66 -18.65
CA GLY A 197 -10.54 2.78 -19.74
C GLY A 197 -9.27 3.54 -19.41
N ARG A 198 -8.64 4.06 -20.44
CA ARG A 198 -7.38 4.79 -20.30
C ARG A 198 -7.55 6.12 -19.57
N THR A 199 -6.50 6.52 -18.87
CA THR A 199 -6.45 7.80 -18.13
C THR A 199 -6.54 9.01 -19.04
N ASP A 200 -6.11 8.91 -20.31
CA ASP A 200 -6.07 10.03 -21.26
C ASP A 200 -7.44 10.70 -21.56
N VAL A 201 -8.54 10.06 -21.14
CA VAL A 201 -9.88 10.67 -21.17
C VAL A 201 -10.02 11.83 -20.18
N SER A 202 -9.36 11.76 -19.03
CA SER A 202 -9.54 12.71 -17.92
C SER A 202 -8.24 13.18 -17.25
N PHE A 203 -7.10 12.55 -17.55
CA PHE A 203 -5.86 12.75 -16.82
C PHE A 203 -4.65 12.55 -17.72
N THR A 204 -4.01 13.65 -18.11
CA THR A 204 -2.90 13.66 -19.08
C THR A 204 -1.67 14.40 -18.58
N GLU A 205 -1.62 14.71 -17.31
CA GLU A 205 -0.48 15.43 -16.72
C GLU A 205 0.74 14.53 -16.53
N ASP A 206 1.91 15.16 -16.43
CA ASP A 206 3.16 14.52 -16.03
C ASP A 206 3.23 14.47 -14.50
N VAL A 207 2.82 13.34 -13.94
CA VAL A 207 2.78 13.14 -12.47
C VAL A 207 4.16 13.27 -11.85
N LEU A 208 5.21 12.78 -12.51
CA LEU A 208 6.58 12.85 -11.99
C LEU A 208 7.02 14.30 -11.83
N LYS A 209 6.80 15.13 -12.84
CA LYS A 209 7.10 16.58 -12.76
C LYS A 209 6.25 17.29 -11.70
N ARG A 210 4.99 16.87 -11.51
CA ARG A 210 4.18 17.43 -10.42
C ARG A 210 4.81 17.16 -9.06
N TYR A 211 5.26 15.94 -8.80
CA TYR A 211 5.91 15.59 -7.53
C TYR A 211 7.28 16.25 -7.37
N GLU A 212 8.06 16.40 -8.45
CA GLU A 212 9.28 17.21 -8.45
C GLU A 212 9.00 18.66 -8.07
N ALA A 213 7.91 19.25 -8.62
CA ALA A 213 7.50 20.62 -8.28
C ALA A 213 7.06 20.76 -6.81
N TYR A 214 6.55 19.70 -6.17
CA TYR A 214 6.28 19.67 -4.74
C TYR A 214 7.57 19.56 -3.90
N GLY A 215 8.71 19.26 -4.51
CA GLY A 215 9.99 19.08 -3.83
C GLY A 215 10.28 17.64 -3.39
N TRP A 216 9.57 16.65 -3.96
CA TRP A 216 9.85 15.23 -3.73
C TRP A 216 11.06 14.78 -4.54
N HIS A 217 11.79 13.79 -4.01
CA HIS A 217 12.76 13.02 -4.79
C HIS A 217 12.01 11.98 -5.62
N VAL A 218 12.09 12.08 -6.93
CA VAL A 218 11.34 11.23 -7.85
C VAL A 218 12.28 10.25 -8.58
N GLN A 219 11.85 9.00 -8.71
CA GLN A 219 12.53 7.97 -9.48
C GLN A 219 11.51 7.29 -10.41
N HIS A 220 11.94 6.94 -11.61
CA HIS A 220 11.16 6.17 -12.56
C HIS A 220 11.84 4.82 -12.81
N LEU A 221 11.06 3.76 -12.69
CA LEU A 221 11.46 2.39 -12.97
C LEU A 221 10.60 1.85 -14.11
N SER A 222 11.21 1.32 -15.15
CA SER A 222 10.56 0.74 -16.34
C SER A 222 10.87 -0.75 -16.48
#